data_5788b3d2f1d379d50d4302340d9e0461
#
_entry.id   5788b3d2f1d379d50d4302340d9e0461
#
_cell.length_a   1.000
_cell.length_b   1.000
_cell.length_c   1.000
_cell.angle_alpha   90.00
_cell.angle_beta   90.00
_cell.angle_gamma   90.00
#
_symmetry.space_group_name_H-M   'P 1'
#
loop_
_entity.id
_entity.type
_entity.pdbx_description
1 polymer ?
#
loop_
_entity_poly.entity_id
_entity_poly.type
_entity_poly.pdbx_seq_one_letter_code
_entity_poly.pdbx_strand_id
1 'polypeptide(L)'
;MKKNNQKTLFSAPGGKSYLVPFILITSLFLLWGFAYGLLDVLNKHFQGVFTMTKAESGLVQFSTYIAYFLMALPAGMFMKRFGYKKGIILGLCLFAVGAFAFIPAAYLHSASPFLIALFVIACGLCILDTAATPYSTILGPEESGAQRLNLSQSFNGLGWILGPLVGGMLIFGGEESDPFTLTKPYILVGSVVLLVAILFIFTKLPEVQVEEDTDAEEKEYVPASGTASMWRHPQFVRAIIAQFCYCAAQTGIFSFFINYVTEVDTSMTIIKASRILAFGGMALFMIDCLSGSFTMKWMSPARLLTWFALADAVCMALVVVSVGTVSLYALYLSFFFMSIMFPTIFALGLEGMGSSTKKASSYIVMGVAGGSFAPLLFAYPGVDNMAIGFVVPLLSFLYILYFALRCKKK
;
A
#
# COMPACT_ATOMS: atom_id res chain seq x y z
N MET A 1 39.05 18.32 17.33
CA MET A 1 37.75 18.62 16.74
C MET A 1 37.12 17.30 16.23
N LYS A 2 36.25 16.65 17.01
CA LYS A 2 35.48 15.49 16.54
C LYS A 2 34.43 16.00 15.54
N LYS A 3 34.60 15.69 14.23
CA LYS A 3 33.53 15.85 13.26
C LYS A 3 32.34 15.07 13.76
N ASN A 4 31.30 15.80 14.17
CA ASN A 4 29.97 15.23 14.45
C ASN A 4 29.48 14.65 13.13
N ASN A 5 29.72 13.35 12.89
CA ASN A 5 29.10 12.59 11.79
C ASN A 5 27.62 12.43 12.16
N GLN A 6 26.82 13.47 11.93
CA GLN A 6 25.37 13.32 11.96
C GLN A 6 25.04 12.23 10.92
N LYS A 7 24.63 11.06 11.40
CA LYS A 7 24.09 10.00 10.54
C LYS A 7 22.89 10.59 9.80
N THR A 8 23.06 10.91 8.52
CA THR A 8 21.96 11.39 7.69
C THR A 8 21.01 10.23 7.42
N LEU A 9 19.76 10.51 7.11
CA LEU A 9 18.70 9.54 6.80
C LEU A 9 19.13 8.49 5.74
N PHE A 10 20.08 8.84 4.89
CA PHE A 10 20.58 8.06 3.76
C PHE A 10 22.07 7.70 3.87
N SER A 11 22.65 7.75 5.07
CA SER A 11 24.05 7.39 5.29
C SER A 11 24.25 5.89 5.16
N ALA A 12 25.21 5.50 4.33
CA ALA A 12 25.67 4.13 4.17
C ALA A 12 26.90 3.84 5.04
N PRO A 13 27.19 2.58 5.37
CA PRO A 13 28.48 2.17 5.90
C PRO A 13 29.61 2.65 4.98
N GLY A 14 30.69 3.18 5.55
CA GLY A 14 31.84 3.71 4.78
C GLY A 14 31.64 5.09 4.17
N GLY A 15 30.62 5.88 4.61
CA GLY A 15 30.44 7.29 4.23
C GLY A 15 29.82 7.51 2.85
N LYS A 16 29.36 6.47 2.17
CA LYS A 16 28.58 6.56 0.92
C LYS A 16 27.15 7.03 1.21
N SER A 17 26.45 7.57 0.21
CA SER A 17 25.06 7.98 0.31
C SER A 17 24.16 7.02 -0.49
N TYR A 18 23.06 6.59 0.11
CA TYR A 18 22.00 5.81 -0.54
C TYR A 18 20.89 6.68 -1.13
N LEU A 19 21.09 8.00 -1.24
CA LEU A 19 20.07 8.92 -1.73
C LEU A 19 19.57 8.56 -3.14
N VAL A 20 20.47 8.28 -4.08
CA VAL A 20 20.08 7.93 -5.47
C VAL A 20 19.31 6.62 -5.53
N PRO A 21 19.74 5.50 -4.92
CA PRO A 21 18.95 4.30 -4.81
C PRO A 21 17.59 4.55 -4.16
N PHE A 22 17.53 5.37 -3.12
CA PHE A 22 16.29 5.70 -2.43
C PHE A 22 15.30 6.48 -3.33
N ILE A 23 15.78 7.46 -4.09
CA ILE A 23 14.94 8.21 -5.05
C ILE A 23 14.34 7.26 -6.10
N LEU A 24 15.15 6.34 -6.63
CA LEU A 24 14.69 5.35 -7.61
C LEU A 24 13.64 4.41 -7.01
N ILE A 25 13.85 3.92 -5.80
CA ILE A 25 12.86 3.08 -5.11
C ILE A 25 11.58 3.88 -4.82
N THR A 26 11.71 5.12 -4.38
CA THR A 26 10.57 6.00 -4.10
C THR A 26 9.72 6.27 -5.36
N SER A 27 10.34 6.33 -6.55
CA SER A 27 9.59 6.45 -7.81
C SER A 27 8.67 5.25 -8.08
N LEU A 28 8.99 4.06 -7.58
CA LEU A 28 8.13 2.89 -7.68
C LEU A 28 6.85 3.05 -6.86
N PHE A 29 6.93 3.72 -5.71
CA PHE A 29 5.75 4.02 -4.89
C PHE A 29 4.80 4.99 -5.60
N LEU A 30 5.35 5.97 -6.32
CA LEU A 30 4.55 6.87 -7.18
C LEU A 30 3.80 6.09 -8.27
N LEU A 31 4.51 5.19 -8.99
CA LEU A 31 3.91 4.35 -10.02
C LEU A 31 2.84 3.42 -9.45
N TRP A 32 3.09 2.87 -8.27
CA TRP A 32 2.13 2.01 -7.58
C TRP A 32 0.85 2.77 -7.22
N GLY A 33 0.96 3.94 -6.60
CA GLY A 33 -0.19 4.79 -6.28
C GLY A 33 -0.95 5.25 -7.52
N PHE A 34 -0.23 5.58 -8.60
CA PHE A 34 -0.82 5.95 -9.86
C PHE A 34 -1.66 4.82 -10.48
N ALA A 35 -1.14 3.58 -10.45
CA ALA A 35 -1.85 2.42 -10.97
C ALA A 35 -3.15 2.14 -10.20
N TYR A 36 -3.11 2.24 -8.85
CA TYR A 36 -4.31 2.09 -8.02
C TYR A 36 -5.32 3.21 -8.23
N GLY A 37 -4.86 4.46 -8.37
CA GLY A 37 -5.74 5.58 -8.68
C GLY A 37 -6.44 5.44 -10.04
N LEU A 38 -5.81 4.79 -11.02
CA LEU A 38 -6.45 4.45 -12.29
C LEU A 38 -7.57 3.40 -12.14
N LEU A 39 -7.44 2.45 -11.20
CA LEU A 39 -8.44 1.39 -11.01
C LEU A 39 -9.83 1.93 -10.66
N ASP A 40 -9.90 3.00 -9.87
CA ASP A 40 -11.18 3.59 -9.48
C ASP A 40 -11.91 4.20 -10.66
N VAL A 41 -11.17 4.87 -11.55
CA VAL A 41 -11.69 5.44 -12.80
C VAL A 41 -12.14 4.32 -13.75
N LEU A 42 -11.33 3.27 -13.84
CA LEU A 42 -11.59 2.09 -14.68
C LEU A 42 -12.87 1.37 -14.26
N ASN A 43 -13.08 1.16 -12.96
CA ASN A 43 -14.27 0.48 -12.44
C ASN A 43 -15.56 1.14 -12.93
N LYS A 44 -15.64 2.47 -12.85
CA LYS A 44 -16.80 3.21 -13.33
C LYS A 44 -17.00 3.09 -14.85
N HIS A 45 -15.90 3.13 -15.61
CA HIS A 45 -15.96 3.04 -17.06
C HIS A 45 -16.37 1.63 -17.54
N PHE A 46 -15.93 0.58 -16.84
CA PHE A 46 -16.35 -0.81 -17.12
C PHE A 46 -17.87 -0.99 -17.02
N GLN A 47 -18.53 -0.32 -16.06
CA GLN A 47 -19.99 -0.35 -15.93
C GLN A 47 -20.68 0.22 -17.17
N GLY A 48 -20.12 1.27 -17.79
CA GLY A 48 -20.64 1.88 -19.02
C GLY A 48 -20.37 1.04 -20.27
N VAL A 49 -19.10 0.69 -20.51
CA VAL A 49 -18.65 0.00 -21.74
C VAL A 49 -19.20 -1.43 -21.85
N PHE A 50 -19.18 -2.18 -20.73
CA PHE A 50 -19.57 -3.59 -20.74
C PHE A 50 -20.94 -3.84 -20.12
N THR A 51 -21.72 -2.78 -19.86
CA THR A 51 -23.07 -2.88 -19.21
C THR A 51 -23.08 -3.73 -17.94
N MET A 52 -21.97 -3.69 -17.19
CA MET A 52 -21.80 -4.47 -15.97
C MET A 52 -22.60 -3.87 -14.82
N THR A 53 -23.19 -4.73 -14.00
CA THR A 53 -23.80 -4.34 -12.73
C THR A 53 -22.72 -3.82 -11.76
N LYS A 54 -23.11 -3.07 -10.73
CA LYS A 54 -22.20 -2.63 -9.66
C LYS A 54 -21.49 -3.80 -8.98
N ALA A 55 -22.18 -4.94 -8.81
CA ALA A 55 -21.62 -6.14 -8.24
C ALA A 55 -20.56 -6.78 -9.15
N GLU A 56 -20.84 -6.89 -10.44
CA GLU A 56 -19.89 -7.42 -11.43
C GLU A 56 -18.66 -6.53 -11.59
N SER A 57 -18.80 -5.21 -11.51
CA SER A 57 -17.65 -4.28 -11.56
C SER A 57 -16.73 -4.47 -10.36
N GLY A 58 -17.18 -5.05 -9.25
CA GLY A 58 -16.32 -5.48 -8.15
C GLY A 58 -15.27 -6.52 -8.53
N LEU A 59 -15.42 -7.22 -9.67
CA LEU A 59 -14.42 -8.13 -10.23
C LEU A 59 -13.11 -7.40 -10.57
N VAL A 60 -13.15 -6.10 -10.87
CA VAL A 60 -11.95 -5.26 -11.10
C VAL A 60 -11.10 -5.23 -9.83
N GLN A 61 -11.73 -4.94 -8.69
CA GLN A 61 -11.04 -4.93 -7.40
C GLN A 61 -10.61 -6.35 -6.99
N PHE A 62 -11.51 -7.34 -7.13
CA PHE A 62 -11.22 -8.72 -6.81
C PHE A 62 -10.01 -9.25 -7.59
N SER A 63 -9.93 -9.00 -8.90
CA SER A 63 -8.80 -9.39 -9.75
C SER A 63 -7.46 -8.86 -9.22
N THR A 64 -7.46 -7.63 -8.72
CA THR A 64 -6.26 -7.00 -8.14
C THR A 64 -5.87 -7.63 -6.80
N TYR A 65 -6.81 -7.76 -5.88
CA TYR A 65 -6.50 -8.27 -4.53
C TYR A 65 -6.16 -9.77 -4.52
N ILE A 66 -6.79 -10.58 -5.37
CA ILE A 66 -6.46 -12.01 -5.46
C ILE A 66 -5.04 -12.22 -6.00
N ALA A 67 -4.57 -11.33 -6.91
CA ALA A 67 -3.20 -11.36 -7.38
C ALA A 67 -2.20 -11.12 -6.22
N TYR A 68 -2.48 -10.20 -5.31
CA TYR A 68 -1.65 -9.98 -4.12
C TYR A 68 -1.61 -11.20 -3.22
N PHE A 69 -2.76 -11.82 -2.96
CA PHE A 69 -2.82 -13.03 -2.15
C PHE A 69 -1.99 -14.17 -2.74
N LEU A 70 -2.12 -14.40 -4.04
CA LEU A 70 -1.44 -15.50 -4.72
C LEU A 70 0.05 -15.24 -4.94
N MET A 71 0.44 -13.98 -5.23
CA MET A 71 1.78 -13.64 -5.72
C MET A 71 2.76 -13.22 -4.62
N ALA A 72 2.29 -12.79 -3.45
CA ALA A 72 3.17 -12.28 -2.39
C ALA A 72 4.21 -13.31 -1.92
N LEU A 73 3.82 -14.56 -1.72
CA LEU A 73 4.76 -15.63 -1.33
C LEU A 73 5.72 -16.02 -2.45
N PRO A 74 5.27 -16.29 -3.71
CA PRO A 74 6.17 -16.49 -4.84
C PRO A 74 7.17 -15.34 -5.03
N ALA A 75 6.72 -14.09 -4.88
CA ALA A 75 7.58 -12.90 -4.96
C ALA A 75 8.71 -12.93 -3.93
N GLY A 76 8.38 -13.23 -2.66
CA GLY A 76 9.39 -13.32 -1.61
C GLY A 76 10.38 -14.48 -1.81
N MET A 77 9.91 -15.63 -2.29
CA MET A 77 10.78 -16.75 -2.64
C MET A 77 11.71 -16.38 -3.81
N PHE A 78 11.19 -15.68 -4.81
CA PHE A 78 11.99 -15.20 -5.93
C PHE A 78 13.10 -14.25 -5.45
N MET A 79 12.74 -13.26 -4.59
CA MET A 79 13.70 -12.29 -4.07
C MET A 79 14.75 -12.93 -3.15
N LYS A 80 14.36 -13.96 -2.38
CA LYS A 80 15.34 -14.74 -1.59
C LYS A 80 16.41 -15.37 -2.48
N ARG A 81 16.02 -15.90 -3.65
CA ARG A 81 16.94 -16.59 -4.58
C ARG A 81 17.71 -15.62 -5.48
N PHE A 82 17.09 -14.56 -5.96
CA PHE A 82 17.63 -13.70 -7.03
C PHE A 82 17.95 -12.26 -6.60
N GLY A 83 17.59 -11.87 -5.36
CA GLY A 83 17.81 -10.53 -4.82
C GLY A 83 16.70 -9.53 -5.19
N TYR A 84 16.73 -8.37 -4.53
CA TYR A 84 15.72 -7.31 -4.70
C TYR A 84 15.71 -6.70 -6.10
N LYS A 85 16.90 -6.43 -6.68
CA LYS A 85 17.00 -5.79 -8.02
C LYS A 85 16.28 -6.62 -9.08
N LYS A 86 16.52 -7.94 -9.13
CA LYS A 86 15.87 -8.82 -10.11
C LYS A 86 14.37 -8.94 -9.85
N GLY A 87 13.94 -8.90 -8.58
CA GLY A 87 12.54 -8.84 -8.20
C GLY A 87 11.85 -7.58 -8.75
N ILE A 88 12.46 -6.41 -8.56
CA ILE A 88 11.96 -5.13 -9.08
C ILE A 88 11.83 -5.17 -10.60
N ILE A 89 12.85 -5.63 -11.31
CA ILE A 89 12.84 -5.72 -12.78
C ILE A 89 11.71 -6.66 -13.24
N LEU A 90 11.56 -7.83 -12.61
CA LEU A 90 10.47 -8.78 -12.92
C LEU A 90 9.09 -8.14 -12.70
N GLY A 91 8.90 -7.44 -11.57
CA GLY A 91 7.66 -6.76 -11.26
C GLY A 91 7.31 -5.67 -12.28
N LEU A 92 8.30 -4.85 -12.67
CA LEU A 92 8.12 -3.83 -13.72
C LEU A 92 7.81 -4.45 -15.09
N CYS A 93 8.47 -5.55 -15.46
CA CYS A 93 8.19 -6.26 -16.71
C CYS A 93 6.76 -6.83 -16.73
N LEU A 94 6.32 -7.48 -15.65
CA LEU A 94 4.94 -7.99 -15.55
C LEU A 94 3.92 -6.85 -15.58
N PHE A 95 4.19 -5.74 -14.90
CA PHE A 95 3.33 -4.58 -14.97
C PHE A 95 3.21 -4.05 -16.41
N ALA A 96 4.34 -3.87 -17.11
CA ALA A 96 4.34 -3.41 -18.51
C ALA A 96 3.59 -4.38 -19.43
N VAL A 97 3.83 -5.70 -19.31
CA VAL A 97 3.13 -6.74 -20.08
C VAL A 97 1.62 -6.66 -19.85
N GLY A 98 1.18 -6.58 -18.60
CA GLY A 98 -0.23 -6.45 -18.25
C GLY A 98 -0.84 -5.15 -18.80
N ALA A 99 -0.12 -4.03 -18.72
CA ALA A 99 -0.58 -2.75 -19.27
C ALA A 99 -0.73 -2.80 -20.80
N PHE A 100 0.22 -3.36 -21.52
CA PHE A 100 0.12 -3.53 -22.98
C PHE A 100 -0.90 -4.60 -23.40
N ALA A 101 -1.24 -5.56 -22.52
CA ALA A 101 -2.29 -6.55 -22.76
C ALA A 101 -3.70 -5.91 -22.87
N PHE A 102 -3.88 -4.65 -22.43
CA PHE A 102 -5.11 -3.89 -22.68
C PHE A 102 -5.35 -3.67 -24.17
N ILE A 103 -4.30 -3.60 -25.00
CA ILE A 103 -4.45 -3.42 -26.46
C ILE A 103 -5.19 -4.62 -27.09
N PRO A 104 -4.69 -5.87 -26.99
CA PRO A 104 -5.42 -7.01 -27.55
C PRO A 104 -6.76 -7.26 -26.82
N ALA A 105 -6.90 -6.89 -25.55
CA ALA A 105 -8.15 -7.02 -24.83
C ALA A 105 -9.26 -6.15 -25.43
N ALA A 106 -8.94 -4.96 -25.94
CA ALA A 106 -9.90 -4.06 -26.57
C ALA A 106 -10.51 -4.65 -27.85
N TYR A 107 -9.74 -5.41 -28.63
CA TYR A 107 -10.26 -6.07 -29.84
C TYR A 107 -11.25 -7.20 -29.55
N LEU A 108 -11.24 -7.75 -28.34
CA LEU A 108 -12.13 -8.87 -27.96
C LEU A 108 -13.50 -8.41 -27.46
N HIS A 109 -13.71 -7.09 -27.29
CA HIS A 109 -14.97 -6.49 -26.84
C HIS A 109 -15.61 -7.19 -25.63
N SER A 110 -14.80 -7.68 -24.70
CA SER A 110 -15.24 -8.41 -23.48
C SER A 110 -14.48 -7.92 -22.27
N ALA A 111 -15.12 -7.95 -21.10
CA ALA A 111 -14.48 -7.54 -19.84
C ALA A 111 -13.40 -8.53 -19.37
N SER A 112 -13.58 -9.83 -19.62
CA SER A 112 -12.68 -10.88 -19.10
C SER A 112 -11.21 -10.71 -19.48
N PRO A 113 -10.82 -10.40 -20.74
CA PRO A 113 -9.43 -10.14 -21.09
C PRO A 113 -8.81 -8.97 -20.36
N PHE A 114 -9.59 -7.91 -20.09
CA PHE A 114 -9.13 -6.78 -19.29
C PHE A 114 -8.90 -7.16 -17.83
N LEU A 115 -9.80 -8.00 -17.25
CA LEU A 115 -9.61 -8.51 -15.88
C LEU A 115 -8.34 -9.37 -15.76
N ILE A 116 -8.02 -10.17 -16.78
CA ILE A 116 -6.77 -10.93 -16.84
C ILE A 116 -5.57 -9.99 -16.95
N ALA A 117 -5.65 -8.97 -17.78
CA ALA A 117 -4.59 -7.96 -17.92
C ALA A 117 -4.35 -7.22 -16.58
N LEU A 118 -5.43 -6.84 -15.87
CA LEU A 118 -5.36 -6.26 -14.52
C LEU A 118 -4.73 -7.22 -13.50
N PHE A 119 -5.08 -8.49 -13.55
CA PHE A 119 -4.45 -9.51 -12.70
C PHE A 119 -2.94 -9.58 -12.93
N VAL A 120 -2.47 -9.54 -14.18
CA VAL A 120 -1.04 -9.54 -14.52
C VAL A 120 -0.37 -8.26 -14.03
N ILE A 121 -1.00 -7.07 -14.19
CA ILE A 121 -0.52 -5.81 -13.61
C ILE A 121 -0.37 -5.96 -12.09
N ALA A 122 -1.40 -6.47 -11.43
CA ALA A 122 -1.41 -6.62 -9.98
C ALA A 122 -0.36 -7.64 -9.47
N CYS A 123 -0.07 -8.70 -10.22
CA CYS A 123 1.07 -9.57 -9.95
C CYS A 123 2.39 -8.79 -9.98
N GLY A 124 2.58 -7.94 -10.99
CA GLY A 124 3.73 -7.04 -11.07
C GLY A 124 3.81 -6.08 -9.88
N LEU A 125 2.69 -5.43 -9.54
CA LEU A 125 2.59 -4.51 -8.39
C LEU A 125 2.89 -5.22 -7.06
N CYS A 126 2.39 -6.43 -6.86
CA CYS A 126 2.68 -7.23 -5.67
C CYS A 126 4.17 -7.55 -5.52
N ILE A 127 4.84 -7.92 -6.62
CA ILE A 127 6.30 -8.17 -6.62
C ILE A 127 7.05 -6.87 -6.30
N LEU A 128 6.64 -5.75 -6.89
CA LEU A 128 7.25 -4.45 -6.62
C LEU A 128 7.09 -4.04 -5.16
N ASP A 129 5.89 -4.19 -4.59
CA ASP A 129 5.61 -3.85 -3.20
C ASP A 129 6.44 -4.74 -2.25
N THR A 130 6.45 -6.07 -2.49
CA THR A 130 7.23 -7.02 -1.70
C THR A 130 8.75 -6.73 -1.78
N ALA A 131 9.24 -6.12 -2.87
CA ALA A 131 10.64 -5.76 -3.06
C ALA A 131 10.94 -4.34 -2.54
N ALA A 132 10.21 -3.32 -2.99
CA ALA A 132 10.52 -1.92 -2.74
C ALA A 132 10.27 -1.52 -1.28
N THR A 133 9.22 -2.04 -0.67
CA THR A 133 8.86 -1.70 0.71
C THR A 133 9.96 -2.07 1.71
N PRO A 134 10.44 -3.33 1.81
CA PRO A 134 11.56 -3.65 2.70
C PRO A 134 12.87 -3.02 2.23
N TYR A 135 13.09 -2.88 0.92
CA TYR A 135 14.31 -2.28 0.40
C TYR A 135 14.45 -0.81 0.80
N SER A 136 13.35 -0.06 0.85
CA SER A 136 13.36 1.33 1.34
C SER A 136 13.76 1.43 2.82
N THR A 137 13.42 0.43 3.66
CA THR A 137 13.76 0.43 5.09
C THR A 137 15.25 0.13 5.34
N ILE A 138 15.92 -0.59 4.44
CA ILE A 138 17.32 -0.98 4.60
C ILE A 138 18.32 -0.03 3.90
N LEU A 139 17.84 0.96 3.15
CA LEU A 139 18.70 1.97 2.49
C LEU A 139 19.15 3.08 3.44
N GLY A 140 19.76 2.74 4.55
CA GLY A 140 20.29 3.67 5.56
C GLY A 140 20.29 3.08 6.97
N PRO A 141 20.46 3.92 8.02
CA PRO A 141 20.44 3.46 9.40
C PRO A 141 19.16 2.75 9.78
N GLU A 142 19.24 1.66 10.54
CA GLU A 142 18.10 0.82 10.94
C GLU A 142 17.05 1.63 11.72
N GLU A 143 17.48 2.51 12.61
CA GLU A 143 16.61 3.32 13.45
C GLU A 143 15.67 4.26 12.65
N SER A 144 16.03 4.58 11.41
CA SER A 144 15.26 5.47 10.52
C SER A 144 14.52 4.73 9.39
N GLY A 145 14.43 3.40 9.44
CA GLY A 145 13.77 2.59 8.43
C GLY A 145 12.29 2.97 8.23
N ALA A 146 11.53 3.10 9.32
CA ALA A 146 10.14 3.52 9.28
C ALA A 146 9.97 4.95 8.69
N GLN A 147 10.88 5.86 9.01
CA GLN A 147 10.88 7.23 8.48
C GLN A 147 11.07 7.23 6.97
N ARG A 148 12.03 6.44 6.44
CA ARG A 148 12.26 6.32 5.00
C ARG A 148 11.04 5.72 4.29
N LEU A 149 10.43 4.70 4.86
CA LEU A 149 9.26 4.08 4.27
C LEU A 149 8.06 5.05 4.24
N ASN A 150 7.81 5.79 5.32
CA ASN A 150 6.77 6.83 5.34
C ASN A 150 7.02 7.92 4.29
N LEU A 151 8.29 8.34 4.11
CA LEU A 151 8.65 9.28 3.06
C LEU A 151 8.36 8.72 1.66
N SER A 152 8.66 7.45 1.40
CA SER A 152 8.32 6.79 0.13
C SER A 152 6.81 6.69 -0.08
N GLN A 153 6.03 6.41 0.97
CA GLN A 153 4.56 6.34 0.91
C GLN A 153 3.90 7.70 0.61
N SER A 154 4.57 8.81 0.90
CA SER A 154 4.07 10.13 0.49
C SER A 154 3.99 10.26 -1.04
N PHE A 155 4.94 9.67 -1.76
CA PHE A 155 4.91 9.63 -3.24
C PHE A 155 3.84 8.66 -3.75
N ASN A 156 3.54 7.61 -3.01
CA ASN A 156 2.39 6.76 -3.30
C ASN A 156 1.09 7.56 -3.22
N GLY A 157 0.89 8.33 -2.16
CA GLY A 157 -0.26 9.23 -2.01
C GLY A 157 -0.39 10.23 -3.17
N LEU A 158 0.73 10.79 -3.66
CA LEU A 158 0.74 11.63 -4.85
C LEU A 158 0.26 10.87 -6.09
N GLY A 159 0.66 9.61 -6.24
CA GLY A 159 0.20 8.71 -7.31
C GLY A 159 -1.32 8.52 -7.29
N TRP A 160 -1.92 8.33 -6.11
CA TRP A 160 -3.37 8.21 -5.93
C TRP A 160 -4.15 9.45 -6.38
N ILE A 161 -3.54 10.65 -6.32
CA ILE A 161 -4.14 11.88 -6.82
C ILE A 161 -3.96 11.98 -8.34
N LEU A 162 -2.77 11.70 -8.86
CA LEU A 162 -2.45 11.83 -10.28
C LEU A 162 -3.15 10.78 -11.15
N GLY A 163 -3.34 9.56 -10.62
CA GLY A 163 -4.00 8.46 -11.35
C GLY A 163 -5.39 8.83 -11.86
N PRO A 164 -6.34 9.22 -11.00
CA PRO A 164 -7.67 9.61 -11.42
C PRO A 164 -7.70 10.86 -12.31
N LEU A 165 -6.79 11.83 -12.09
CA LEU A 165 -6.70 13.03 -12.93
C LEU A 165 -6.31 12.67 -14.35
N VAL A 166 -5.22 11.93 -14.53
CA VAL A 166 -4.73 11.53 -15.86
C VAL A 166 -5.69 10.51 -16.50
N GLY A 167 -6.16 9.53 -15.73
CA GLY A 167 -7.14 8.53 -16.19
C GLY A 167 -8.44 9.19 -16.64
N GLY A 168 -8.96 10.12 -15.86
CA GLY A 168 -10.17 10.87 -16.17
C GLY A 168 -10.02 11.66 -17.47
N MET A 169 -8.90 12.35 -17.68
CA MET A 169 -8.64 13.11 -18.91
C MET A 169 -8.52 12.20 -20.15
N LEU A 170 -7.90 11.04 -20.00
CA LEU A 170 -7.64 10.14 -21.14
C LEU A 170 -8.83 9.23 -21.48
N ILE A 171 -9.62 8.85 -20.47
CA ILE A 171 -10.76 7.94 -20.64
C ILE A 171 -12.03 8.71 -21.02
N PHE A 172 -12.40 9.75 -20.25
CA PHE A 172 -13.65 10.48 -20.49
C PHE A 172 -13.55 11.59 -21.53
N GLY A 173 -12.38 11.78 -22.15
CA GLY A 173 -12.21 12.67 -23.31
C GLY A 173 -12.59 12.06 -24.67
N GLY A 174 -13.09 10.80 -24.69
CA GLY A 174 -13.52 10.06 -25.87
C GLY A 174 -14.98 9.60 -25.80
N GLU A 175 -15.41 8.76 -26.75
CA GLU A 175 -16.74 8.15 -26.71
C GLU A 175 -16.83 7.17 -25.53
N GLU A 176 -17.84 7.33 -24.68
CA GLU A 176 -18.02 6.55 -23.44
C GLU A 176 -18.21 5.03 -23.67
N SER A 177 -18.54 4.62 -24.87
CA SER A 177 -18.83 3.21 -25.24
C SER A 177 -17.67 2.50 -25.96
N ASP A 178 -16.55 3.19 -26.25
CA ASP A 178 -15.42 2.58 -26.97
C ASP A 178 -14.41 1.92 -26.03
N PRO A 179 -14.23 0.56 -26.09
CA PRO A 179 -13.22 -0.14 -25.30
C PRO A 179 -11.78 0.35 -25.53
N PHE A 180 -11.48 0.95 -26.68
CA PHE A 180 -10.16 1.48 -26.98
C PHE A 180 -9.79 2.70 -26.14
N THR A 181 -10.75 3.42 -25.57
CA THR A 181 -10.47 4.52 -24.64
C THR A 181 -9.75 4.04 -23.39
N LEU A 182 -10.01 2.79 -22.95
CA LEU A 182 -9.32 2.15 -21.84
C LEU A 182 -7.84 1.87 -22.11
N THR A 183 -7.44 1.72 -23.36
CA THR A 183 -6.04 1.38 -23.72
C THR A 183 -5.10 2.57 -23.53
N LYS A 184 -5.59 3.80 -23.77
CA LYS A 184 -4.76 5.03 -23.75
C LYS A 184 -3.97 5.23 -22.45
N PRO A 185 -4.60 5.24 -21.25
CA PRO A 185 -3.87 5.42 -20.01
C PRO A 185 -2.92 4.25 -19.72
N TYR A 186 -3.30 3.02 -20.10
CA TYR A 186 -2.46 1.85 -19.85
C TYR A 186 -1.25 1.76 -20.79
N ILE A 187 -1.37 2.21 -22.04
CA ILE A 187 -0.22 2.37 -22.94
C ILE A 187 0.76 3.40 -22.38
N LEU A 188 0.24 4.55 -21.91
CA LEU A 188 1.08 5.58 -21.29
C LEU A 188 1.84 5.02 -20.09
N VAL A 189 1.11 4.41 -19.15
CA VAL A 189 1.72 3.83 -17.94
C VAL A 189 2.68 2.71 -18.28
N GLY A 190 2.29 1.78 -19.14
CA GLY A 190 3.15 0.67 -19.58
C GLY A 190 4.45 1.16 -20.19
N SER A 191 4.41 2.24 -20.97
CA SER A 191 5.60 2.87 -21.56
C SER A 191 6.51 3.48 -20.50
N VAL A 192 5.93 4.20 -19.52
CA VAL A 192 6.68 4.77 -18.39
C VAL A 192 7.30 3.67 -17.54
N VAL A 193 6.54 2.63 -17.21
CA VAL A 193 7.02 1.48 -16.43
C VAL A 193 8.14 0.73 -17.15
N LEU A 194 8.04 0.55 -18.47
CA LEU A 194 9.09 -0.07 -19.26
C LEU A 194 10.38 0.79 -19.27
N LEU A 195 10.24 2.10 -19.38
CA LEU A 195 11.37 3.03 -19.29
C LEU A 195 12.03 2.94 -17.91
N VAL A 196 11.24 2.90 -16.84
CA VAL A 196 11.75 2.71 -15.47
C VAL A 196 12.43 1.35 -15.33
N ALA A 197 11.89 0.27 -15.92
CA ALA A 197 12.53 -1.05 -15.92
C ALA A 197 13.92 -1.00 -16.58
N ILE A 198 14.05 -0.31 -17.72
CA ILE A 198 15.32 -0.09 -18.40
C ILE A 198 16.30 0.67 -17.52
N LEU A 199 15.86 1.74 -16.85
CA LEU A 199 16.68 2.49 -15.91
C LEU A 199 17.19 1.59 -14.76
N PHE A 200 16.34 0.71 -14.20
CA PHE A 200 16.75 -0.22 -13.15
C PHE A 200 17.74 -1.26 -13.63
N ILE A 201 17.66 -1.72 -14.88
CA ILE A 201 18.63 -2.66 -15.47
C ILE A 201 20.06 -2.04 -15.44
N PHE A 202 20.20 -0.78 -15.87
CA PHE A 202 21.48 -0.11 -15.95
C PHE A 202 21.96 0.47 -14.62
N THR A 203 21.09 0.68 -13.64
CA THR A 203 21.47 1.24 -12.33
C THR A 203 22.06 0.15 -11.42
N LYS A 204 23.23 0.44 -10.85
CA LYS A 204 23.84 -0.39 -9.80
C LYS A 204 23.12 -0.11 -8.47
N LEU A 205 22.16 -0.92 -8.12
CA LEU A 205 21.57 -0.90 -6.79
C LEU A 205 22.51 -1.61 -5.80
N PRO A 206 22.77 -1.05 -4.61
CA PRO A 206 23.51 -1.75 -3.58
C PRO A 206 22.77 -3.03 -3.20
N GLU A 207 23.43 -4.17 -3.36
CA GLU A 207 22.95 -5.39 -2.73
C GLU A 207 23.25 -5.24 -1.24
N VAL A 208 22.26 -4.81 -0.48
CA VAL A 208 22.33 -4.86 0.97
C VAL A 208 22.18 -6.34 1.33
N GLN A 209 23.31 -7.03 1.40
CA GLN A 209 23.39 -8.32 2.07
C GLN A 209 23.06 -8.02 3.53
N VAL A 210 21.90 -8.44 3.97
CA VAL A 210 21.72 -8.75 5.39
C VAL A 210 22.74 -9.88 5.60
N GLU A 211 23.81 -9.58 6.34
CA GLU A 211 24.88 -10.52 6.63
C GLU A 211 24.22 -11.86 7.00
N GLU A 212 24.34 -12.84 6.12
CA GLU A 212 24.30 -14.21 6.56
C GLU A 212 25.53 -14.29 7.47
N ASP A 213 25.34 -14.56 8.76
CA ASP A 213 26.41 -14.88 9.69
C ASP A 213 27.22 -16.06 9.12
N THR A 214 28.17 -15.76 8.24
CA THR A 214 29.13 -16.71 7.69
C THR A 214 30.39 -16.80 8.55
N ASP A 215 30.46 -16.01 9.63
CA ASP A 215 31.58 -16.03 10.59
C ASP A 215 31.13 -16.48 11.99
N ALA A 216 30.35 -17.57 12.05
CA ALA A 216 30.28 -18.38 13.26
C ALA A 216 31.22 -19.58 13.04
N GLU A 217 32.49 -19.38 13.45
CA GLU A 217 33.34 -20.52 13.82
C GLU A 217 32.51 -21.57 14.58
N GLU A 218 32.66 -22.82 14.17
CA GLU A 218 32.22 -24.06 14.79
C GLU A 218 31.77 -23.93 16.26
N LYS A 219 30.57 -23.47 16.49
CA LYS A 219 29.83 -23.69 17.72
C LYS A 219 28.56 -24.46 17.38
N GLU A 220 28.65 -25.75 17.68
CA GLU A 220 27.58 -26.72 17.90
C GLU A 220 26.34 -26.55 16.99
N TYR A 221 26.23 -27.45 16.03
CA TYR A 221 25.12 -27.61 15.09
C TYR A 221 23.76 -27.54 15.78
N VAL A 222 23.18 -26.35 15.83
CA VAL A 222 21.74 -26.16 16.04
C VAL A 222 21.14 -25.98 14.64
N PRO A 223 20.28 -26.89 14.17
CA PRO A 223 19.70 -26.76 12.83
C PRO A 223 18.88 -25.46 12.80
N ALA A 224 19.39 -24.48 12.06
CA ALA A 224 18.67 -23.25 11.76
C ALA A 224 17.48 -23.58 10.87
N SER A 225 16.37 -23.98 11.47
CA SER A 225 15.08 -24.11 10.81
C SER A 225 14.54 -22.70 10.48
N GLY A 226 15.07 -22.12 9.42
CA GLY A 226 14.84 -20.73 9.02
C GLY A 226 13.38 -20.32 8.74
N THR A 227 12.43 -21.23 8.88
CA THR A 227 11.00 -20.95 8.70
C THR A 227 10.24 -21.06 10.04
N ALA A 228 10.60 -22.02 10.89
CA ALA A 228 9.96 -22.17 12.21
C ALA A 228 10.34 -21.04 13.18
N SER A 229 11.51 -20.39 12.97
CA SER A 229 11.99 -19.31 13.84
C SER A 229 11.16 -18.03 13.75
N MET A 230 10.78 -17.56 12.55
CA MET A 230 10.05 -16.27 12.43
C MET A 230 8.65 -16.33 13.04
N TRP A 231 7.95 -17.46 12.98
CA TRP A 231 6.64 -17.63 13.60
C TRP A 231 6.69 -17.64 15.14
N ARG A 232 7.87 -17.83 15.72
CA ARG A 232 8.09 -17.70 17.17
C ARG A 232 8.26 -16.25 17.62
N HIS A 233 8.40 -15.30 16.69
CA HIS A 233 8.43 -13.87 17.00
C HIS A 233 7.00 -13.30 17.11
N PRO A 234 6.47 -13.05 18.31
CA PRO A 234 5.09 -12.63 18.49
C PRO A 234 4.82 -11.25 17.86
N GLN A 235 5.84 -10.39 17.74
CA GLN A 235 5.73 -9.09 17.08
C GLN A 235 5.44 -9.24 15.60
N PHE A 236 6.11 -10.16 14.90
CA PHE A 236 5.90 -10.45 13.49
C PHE A 236 4.47 -10.97 13.23
N VAL A 237 4.02 -11.96 13.99
CA VAL A 237 2.65 -12.50 13.83
C VAL A 237 1.59 -11.45 14.07
N ARG A 238 1.76 -10.62 15.10
CA ARG A 238 0.84 -9.50 15.39
C ARG A 238 0.87 -8.46 14.26
N ALA A 239 2.04 -8.20 13.65
CA ALA A 239 2.16 -7.27 12.54
C ALA A 239 1.38 -7.74 11.29
N ILE A 240 1.39 -9.04 10.96
CA ILE A 240 0.60 -9.59 9.85
C ILE A 240 -0.90 -9.32 10.07
N ILE A 241 -1.39 -9.60 11.28
CA ILE A 241 -2.80 -9.37 11.62
C ILE A 241 -3.11 -7.87 11.62
N ALA A 242 -2.21 -7.03 12.17
CA ALA A 242 -2.38 -5.58 12.17
C ALA A 242 -2.42 -5.01 10.74
N GLN A 243 -1.60 -5.53 9.84
CA GLN A 243 -1.58 -5.13 8.44
C GLN A 243 -2.87 -5.52 7.71
N PHE A 244 -3.38 -6.73 7.97
CA PHE A 244 -4.67 -7.18 7.44
C PHE A 244 -5.82 -6.30 7.94
N CYS A 245 -5.88 -6.05 9.25
CA CYS A 245 -6.88 -5.17 9.86
C CYS A 245 -6.80 -3.74 9.29
N TYR A 246 -5.57 -3.21 9.11
CA TYR A 246 -5.37 -1.89 8.52
C TYR A 246 -5.93 -1.82 7.10
N CYS A 247 -5.56 -2.76 6.23
CA CYS A 247 -6.02 -2.77 4.84
C CYS A 247 -7.54 -2.95 4.74
N ALA A 248 -8.14 -3.78 5.60
CA ALA A 248 -9.59 -3.90 5.68
C ALA A 248 -10.25 -2.57 6.10
N ALA A 249 -9.74 -1.91 7.14
CA ALA A 249 -10.25 -0.63 7.62
C ALA A 249 -10.11 0.46 6.54
N GLN A 250 -8.92 0.62 5.96
CA GLN A 250 -8.63 1.63 4.94
C GLN A 250 -9.55 1.48 3.72
N THR A 251 -9.60 0.27 3.14
CA THR A 251 -10.44 0.01 1.96
C THR A 251 -11.92 0.24 2.28
N GLY A 252 -12.37 -0.18 3.45
CA GLY A 252 -13.76 0.04 3.88
C GLY A 252 -14.09 1.52 4.05
N ILE A 253 -13.24 2.29 4.73
CA ILE A 253 -13.43 3.73 4.92
C ILE A 253 -13.49 4.43 3.55
N PHE A 254 -12.58 4.12 2.63
CA PHE A 254 -12.55 4.74 1.30
C PHE A 254 -13.80 4.39 0.48
N SER A 255 -14.18 3.11 0.47
CA SER A 255 -15.32 2.60 -0.33
C SER A 255 -16.67 3.13 0.15
N PHE A 256 -16.84 3.30 1.47
CA PHE A 256 -18.13 3.66 2.06
C PHE A 256 -18.19 5.10 2.59
N PHE A 257 -17.14 5.89 2.37
CA PHE A 257 -17.10 7.31 2.75
C PHE A 257 -18.30 8.08 2.21
N ILE A 258 -18.55 7.99 0.89
CA ILE A 258 -19.63 8.72 0.23
C ILE A 258 -20.98 8.30 0.77
N ASN A 259 -21.20 6.99 0.94
CA ASN A 259 -22.42 6.43 1.47
C ASN A 259 -22.74 7.01 2.86
N TYR A 260 -21.75 6.97 3.76
CA TYR A 260 -21.89 7.49 5.11
C TYR A 260 -22.18 9.01 5.13
N VAL A 261 -21.39 9.78 4.38
CA VAL A 261 -21.53 11.25 4.36
C VAL A 261 -22.89 11.68 3.83
N THR A 262 -23.40 11.03 2.77
CA THR A 262 -24.72 11.33 2.19
C THR A 262 -25.89 10.82 3.04
N GLU A 263 -25.67 9.83 3.89
CA GLU A 263 -26.66 9.34 4.86
C GLU A 263 -26.79 10.30 6.06
N VAL A 264 -25.63 10.77 6.60
CA VAL A 264 -25.63 11.68 7.77
C VAL A 264 -26.03 13.10 7.40
N ASP A 265 -25.61 13.60 6.24
CA ASP A 265 -25.96 14.92 5.72
C ASP A 265 -26.71 14.78 4.39
N THR A 266 -28.03 14.77 4.47
CA THR A 266 -28.94 14.65 3.31
C THR A 266 -28.86 15.83 2.33
N SER A 267 -28.26 16.96 2.73
CA SER A 267 -27.96 18.10 1.85
C SER A 267 -26.72 17.91 1.00
N MET A 268 -25.90 16.91 1.34
CA MET A 268 -24.65 16.60 0.67
C MET A 268 -24.90 15.80 -0.62
N THR A 269 -24.55 16.37 -1.76
CA THR A 269 -24.63 15.63 -3.02
C THR A 269 -23.49 14.64 -3.18
N ILE A 270 -23.71 13.52 -3.91
CA ILE A 270 -22.69 12.52 -4.22
C ILE A 270 -21.44 13.18 -4.86
N ILE A 271 -21.64 14.15 -5.76
CA ILE A 271 -20.56 14.87 -6.44
C ILE A 271 -19.72 15.66 -5.43
N LYS A 272 -20.37 16.35 -4.48
CA LYS A 272 -19.67 17.12 -3.44
C LYS A 272 -18.92 16.19 -2.49
N ALA A 273 -19.54 15.10 -2.04
CA ALA A 273 -18.90 14.09 -1.21
C ALA A 273 -17.68 13.44 -1.90
N SER A 274 -17.79 13.12 -3.20
CA SER A 274 -16.67 12.57 -3.99
C SER A 274 -15.51 13.55 -4.12
N ARG A 275 -15.79 14.84 -4.32
CA ARG A 275 -14.75 15.89 -4.35
C ARG A 275 -14.06 16.05 -2.99
N ILE A 276 -14.80 15.99 -1.90
CA ILE A 276 -14.27 16.05 -0.54
C ILE A 276 -13.36 14.84 -0.30
N LEU A 277 -13.77 13.64 -0.69
CA LEU A 277 -12.93 12.44 -0.60
C LEU A 277 -11.64 12.61 -1.40
N ALA A 278 -11.74 12.95 -2.68
CA ALA A 278 -10.60 12.97 -3.60
C ALA A 278 -9.58 14.08 -3.24
N PHE A 279 -10.04 15.32 -3.04
CA PHE A 279 -9.13 16.44 -2.82
C PHE A 279 -8.86 16.74 -1.35
N GLY A 280 -9.77 16.37 -0.45
CA GLY A 280 -9.59 16.60 0.96
C GLY A 280 -9.02 15.40 1.68
N GLY A 281 -9.70 14.25 1.63
CA GLY A 281 -9.27 13.03 2.32
C GLY A 281 -7.89 12.56 1.86
N MET A 282 -7.67 12.44 0.55
CA MET A 282 -6.39 12.02 0.00
C MET A 282 -5.28 13.05 0.22
N ALA A 283 -5.58 14.36 0.20
CA ALA A 283 -4.59 15.38 0.53
C ALA A 283 -4.16 15.31 2.00
N LEU A 284 -5.10 15.12 2.93
CA LEU A 284 -4.78 14.92 4.35
C LEU A 284 -3.91 13.66 4.55
N PHE A 285 -4.25 12.56 3.90
CA PHE A 285 -3.47 11.33 3.93
C PHE A 285 -2.03 11.55 3.45
N MET A 286 -1.83 12.25 2.33
CA MET A 286 -0.51 12.55 1.80
C MET A 286 0.30 13.49 2.69
N ILE A 287 -0.34 14.57 3.20
CA ILE A 287 0.32 15.55 4.06
C ILE A 287 0.84 14.87 5.33
N ASP A 288 0.08 13.95 5.90
CA ASP A 288 0.49 13.30 7.12
C ASP A 288 1.57 12.22 6.90
N CYS A 289 1.57 11.51 5.78
CA CYS A 289 2.72 10.65 5.44
C CYS A 289 4.04 11.43 5.46
N LEU A 290 4.04 12.68 4.98
CA LEU A 290 5.19 13.58 5.06
C LEU A 290 5.46 14.03 6.51
N SER A 291 4.43 14.54 7.20
CA SER A 291 4.56 15.04 8.58
C SER A 291 4.95 13.93 9.55
N GLY A 292 4.41 12.72 9.38
CA GLY A 292 4.75 11.52 10.14
C GLY A 292 6.22 11.14 9.98
N SER A 293 6.74 11.19 8.74
CA SER A 293 8.16 10.97 8.48
C SER A 293 9.05 11.98 9.22
N PHE A 294 8.65 13.26 9.29
CA PHE A 294 9.36 14.27 10.08
C PHE A 294 9.21 14.06 11.58
N THR A 295 8.02 13.73 12.07
CA THR A 295 7.74 13.52 13.49
C THR A 295 8.53 12.34 14.05
N MET A 296 8.81 11.32 13.24
CA MET A 296 9.66 10.18 13.62
C MET A 296 11.12 10.54 13.90
N LYS A 297 11.57 11.78 13.63
CA LYS A 297 12.89 12.28 14.08
C LYS A 297 12.93 12.51 15.60
N TRP A 298 11.78 12.81 16.20
CA TRP A 298 11.68 13.15 17.64
C TRP A 298 10.92 12.09 18.43
N MET A 299 10.13 11.27 17.77
CA MET A 299 9.29 10.25 18.40
C MET A 299 9.50 8.88 17.77
N SER A 300 9.63 7.83 18.58
CA SER A 300 9.78 6.46 18.06
C SER A 300 8.54 6.04 17.25
N PRO A 301 8.72 5.24 16.16
CA PRO A 301 7.61 4.77 15.32
C PRO A 301 6.48 4.10 16.10
N ALA A 302 6.82 3.27 17.10
CA ALA A 302 5.83 2.60 17.95
C ALA A 302 5.01 3.57 18.83
N ARG A 303 5.62 4.67 19.31
CA ARG A 303 4.89 5.69 20.09
C ARG A 303 3.96 6.48 19.16
N LEU A 304 4.45 6.88 18.00
CA LEU A 304 3.65 7.60 17.01
C LEU A 304 2.45 6.77 16.57
N LEU A 305 2.67 5.50 16.19
CA LEU A 305 1.60 4.57 15.83
C LEU A 305 0.58 4.41 16.95
N THR A 306 1.01 4.41 18.23
CA THR A 306 0.09 4.32 19.37
C THR A 306 -0.86 5.50 19.45
N TRP A 307 -0.35 6.74 19.31
CA TRP A 307 -1.17 7.93 19.36
C TRP A 307 -2.12 8.04 18.18
N PHE A 308 -1.65 7.70 16.99
CA PHE A 308 -2.44 7.73 15.76
C PHE A 308 -3.55 6.66 15.80
N ALA A 309 -3.24 5.43 16.20
CA ALA A 309 -4.24 4.37 16.32
C ALA A 309 -5.28 4.68 17.42
N LEU A 310 -4.88 5.31 18.51
CA LEU A 310 -5.81 5.75 19.56
C LEU A 310 -6.74 6.86 19.04
N ALA A 311 -6.17 7.87 18.38
CA ALA A 311 -6.94 8.98 17.81
C ALA A 311 -7.94 8.48 16.76
N ASP A 312 -7.51 7.57 15.90
CA ASP A 312 -8.37 7.00 14.86
C ASP A 312 -9.46 6.09 15.44
N ALA A 313 -9.16 5.30 16.47
CA ALA A 313 -10.19 4.56 17.20
C ALA A 313 -11.24 5.50 17.83
N VAL A 314 -10.83 6.65 18.37
CA VAL A 314 -11.78 7.66 18.87
C VAL A 314 -12.60 8.26 17.72
N CYS A 315 -11.98 8.59 16.59
CA CYS A 315 -12.69 9.06 15.41
C CYS A 315 -13.74 8.04 14.95
N MET A 316 -13.37 6.76 14.85
CA MET A 316 -14.33 5.72 14.45
C MET A 316 -15.43 5.48 15.49
N ALA A 317 -15.15 5.62 16.77
CA ALA A 317 -16.20 5.57 17.79
C ALA A 317 -17.24 6.68 17.60
N LEU A 318 -16.78 7.92 17.29
CA LEU A 318 -17.68 9.03 16.96
C LEU A 318 -18.49 8.79 15.68
N VAL A 319 -17.88 8.16 14.68
CA VAL A 319 -18.56 7.77 13.42
C VAL A 319 -19.64 6.72 13.70
N VAL A 320 -19.34 5.70 14.48
CA VAL A 320 -20.29 4.63 14.83
C VAL A 320 -21.48 5.16 15.63
N VAL A 321 -21.22 6.09 16.58
CA VAL A 321 -22.31 6.73 17.36
C VAL A 321 -23.11 7.71 16.51
N SER A 322 -22.60 8.11 15.34
CA SER A 322 -23.26 9.00 14.36
C SER A 322 -23.75 10.32 14.94
N VAL A 323 -22.83 11.06 15.57
CA VAL A 323 -23.12 12.38 16.22
C VAL A 323 -23.19 13.50 15.17
N GLY A 324 -24.06 13.37 14.17
CA GLY A 324 -24.29 14.40 13.16
C GLY A 324 -23.00 14.93 12.51
N THR A 325 -22.85 16.26 12.44
CA THR A 325 -21.69 16.91 11.81
C THR A 325 -20.35 16.54 12.46
N VAL A 326 -20.30 16.21 13.76
CA VAL A 326 -19.07 15.80 14.45
C VAL A 326 -18.53 14.51 13.87
N SER A 327 -19.40 13.55 13.55
CA SER A 327 -18.97 12.27 12.95
C SER A 327 -18.43 12.44 11.54
N LEU A 328 -18.92 13.44 10.77
CA LEU A 328 -18.36 13.77 9.45
C LEU A 328 -16.93 14.28 9.56
N TYR A 329 -16.67 15.21 10.50
CA TYR A 329 -15.32 15.69 10.75
C TYR A 329 -14.40 14.60 11.30
N ALA A 330 -14.91 13.71 12.17
CA ALA A 330 -14.16 12.58 12.69
C ALA A 330 -13.77 11.61 11.56
N LEU A 331 -14.71 11.28 10.66
CA LEU A 331 -14.42 10.44 9.49
C LEU A 331 -13.38 11.09 8.58
N TYR A 332 -13.45 12.40 8.41
CA TYR A 332 -12.50 13.13 7.59
C TYR A 332 -11.10 13.18 8.23
N LEU A 333 -11.01 13.36 9.54
CA LEU A 333 -9.77 13.39 10.29
C LEU A 333 -9.08 12.02 10.35
N SER A 334 -9.84 10.95 10.23
CA SER A 334 -9.31 9.60 10.17
C SER A 334 -8.35 9.37 8.98
N PHE A 335 -8.55 10.06 7.84
CA PHE A 335 -7.60 10.02 6.72
C PHE A 335 -6.20 10.49 7.12
N PHE A 336 -6.12 11.47 8.01
CA PHE A 336 -4.86 11.93 8.57
C PHE A 336 -4.24 10.84 9.44
N PHE A 337 -4.94 10.34 10.45
CA PHE A 337 -4.35 9.39 11.41
C PHE A 337 -4.01 8.02 10.80
N MET A 338 -4.75 7.52 9.82
CA MET A 338 -4.45 6.21 9.23
C MET A 338 -3.25 6.22 8.28
N SER A 339 -2.79 7.36 7.79
CA SER A 339 -1.82 7.48 6.70
C SER A 339 -0.46 6.83 6.99
N ILE A 340 0.05 6.94 8.21
CA ILE A 340 1.34 6.39 8.63
C ILE A 340 1.27 4.93 9.09
N MET A 341 0.05 4.38 9.25
CA MET A 341 -0.10 3.07 9.89
C MET A 341 0.48 1.95 9.05
N PHE A 342 0.18 1.91 7.74
CA PHE A 342 0.70 0.87 6.84
C PHE A 342 2.22 0.75 6.91
N PRO A 343 2.98 1.81 6.60
CA PRO A 343 4.44 1.74 6.57
C PRO A 343 5.05 1.50 7.96
N THR A 344 4.41 2.01 9.00
CA THR A 344 4.91 1.84 10.37
C THR A 344 4.68 0.43 10.90
N ILE A 345 3.51 -0.17 10.68
CA ILE A 345 3.23 -1.57 11.02
C ILE A 345 4.21 -2.49 10.28
N PHE A 346 4.41 -2.24 8.98
CA PHE A 346 5.33 -3.00 8.16
C PHE A 346 6.77 -2.95 8.69
N ALA A 347 7.29 -1.75 8.95
CA ALA A 347 8.64 -1.56 9.46
C ALA A 347 8.83 -2.23 10.83
N LEU A 348 7.90 -2.01 11.78
CA LEU A 348 7.93 -2.65 13.10
C LEU A 348 7.80 -4.17 13.03
N GLY A 349 7.05 -4.69 12.06
CA GLY A 349 6.88 -6.12 11.83
C GLY A 349 8.16 -6.81 11.32
N LEU A 350 9.02 -6.07 10.63
CA LEU A 350 10.30 -6.57 10.10
C LEU A 350 11.46 -6.44 11.08
N GLU A 351 11.31 -5.67 12.18
CA GLU A 351 12.37 -5.52 13.18
C GLU A 351 12.81 -6.88 13.74
N GLY A 352 14.11 -7.13 13.70
CA GLY A 352 14.72 -8.36 14.21
C GLY A 352 14.56 -9.60 13.32
N MET A 353 14.08 -9.46 12.06
CA MET A 353 13.90 -10.58 11.13
C MET A 353 15.21 -11.02 10.43
N GLY A 354 16.27 -10.21 10.46
CA GLY A 354 17.59 -10.54 9.92
C GLY A 354 17.51 -11.13 8.51
N SER A 355 18.12 -12.29 8.30
CA SER A 355 18.12 -13.00 7.00
C SER A 355 16.73 -13.41 6.49
N SER A 356 15.72 -13.48 7.38
CA SER A 356 14.34 -13.83 7.04
C SER A 356 13.52 -12.63 6.53
N THR A 357 14.06 -11.41 6.47
CA THR A 357 13.36 -10.18 6.09
C THR A 357 12.64 -10.29 4.75
N LYS A 358 13.28 -10.87 3.72
CA LYS A 358 12.68 -11.06 2.38
C LYS A 358 11.43 -11.93 2.40
N LYS A 359 11.43 -12.98 3.24
CA LYS A 359 10.28 -13.88 3.40
C LYS A 359 9.24 -13.30 4.34
N ALA A 360 9.67 -12.66 5.41
CA ALA A 360 8.79 -12.00 6.36
C ALA A 360 7.99 -10.86 5.70
N SER A 361 8.63 -10.05 4.85
CA SER A 361 7.94 -9.00 4.10
C SER A 361 6.78 -9.52 3.26
N SER A 362 6.94 -10.69 2.61
CA SER A 362 5.88 -11.32 1.81
C SER A 362 4.64 -11.65 2.63
N TYR A 363 4.83 -12.17 3.85
CA TYR A 363 3.69 -12.47 4.72
C TYR A 363 2.97 -11.21 5.20
N ILE A 364 3.72 -10.12 5.46
CA ILE A 364 3.09 -8.85 5.84
C ILE A 364 2.35 -8.25 4.63
N VAL A 365 2.94 -8.31 3.41
CA VAL A 365 2.28 -7.86 2.17
C VAL A 365 1.02 -8.67 1.86
N MET A 366 0.97 -9.97 2.20
CA MET A 366 -0.29 -10.73 2.12
C MET A 366 -1.43 -10.10 2.93
N GLY A 367 -1.11 -9.34 3.98
CA GLY A 367 -2.10 -8.58 4.75
C GLY A 367 -2.91 -7.59 3.91
N VAL A 368 -2.40 -7.15 2.74
CA VAL A 368 -3.14 -6.31 1.78
C VAL A 368 -4.44 -6.98 1.33
N ALA A 369 -4.49 -8.32 1.33
CA ALA A 369 -5.72 -9.07 1.06
C ALA A 369 -6.88 -8.74 2.02
N GLY A 370 -6.61 -8.13 3.18
CA GLY A 370 -7.65 -7.59 4.06
C GLY A 370 -8.61 -6.64 3.36
N GLY A 371 -8.11 -5.88 2.37
CA GLY A 371 -8.92 -4.98 1.56
C GLY A 371 -10.00 -5.68 0.73
N SER A 372 -9.79 -6.94 0.31
CA SER A 372 -10.80 -7.70 -0.45
C SER A 372 -12.02 -8.07 0.39
N PHE A 373 -11.85 -8.20 1.71
CA PHE A 373 -12.93 -8.54 2.64
C PHE A 373 -13.69 -7.30 3.13
N ALA A 374 -13.12 -6.11 2.99
CA ALA A 374 -13.72 -4.87 3.47
C ALA A 374 -15.15 -4.66 2.95
N PRO A 375 -15.46 -4.76 1.64
CA PRO A 375 -16.81 -4.54 1.16
C PRO A 375 -17.86 -5.49 1.82
N LEU A 376 -17.50 -6.75 2.03
CA LEU A 376 -18.36 -7.73 2.68
C LEU A 376 -18.56 -7.43 4.17
N LEU A 377 -17.46 -7.11 4.86
CA LEU A 377 -17.49 -6.83 6.29
C LEU A 377 -18.25 -5.54 6.63
N PHE A 378 -18.21 -4.55 5.75
CA PHE A 378 -18.92 -3.28 5.94
C PHE A 378 -20.37 -3.35 5.44
N ALA A 379 -20.61 -3.95 4.27
CA ALA A 379 -21.92 -3.94 3.65
C ALA A 379 -22.94 -4.76 4.44
N TYR A 380 -22.54 -5.92 4.98
CA TYR A 380 -23.45 -6.79 5.70
C TYR A 380 -24.07 -6.12 6.94
N PRO A 381 -23.29 -5.54 7.88
CA PRO A 381 -23.87 -4.83 9.02
C PRO A 381 -24.39 -3.42 8.66
N GLY A 382 -23.93 -2.82 7.57
CA GLY A 382 -24.25 -1.45 7.15
C GLY A 382 -25.44 -1.32 6.19
N VAL A 383 -26.21 -2.41 5.93
CA VAL A 383 -27.33 -2.38 4.98
C VAL A 383 -28.39 -1.35 5.36
N ASP A 384 -28.79 -1.32 6.64
CA ASP A 384 -29.84 -0.41 7.13
C ASP A 384 -29.28 0.90 7.76
N ASN A 385 -28.03 0.88 8.18
CA ASN A 385 -27.36 2.01 8.81
C ASN A 385 -25.85 1.91 8.57
N MET A 386 -25.31 2.78 7.72
CA MET A 386 -23.88 2.75 7.35
C MET A 386 -22.95 2.91 8.54
N ALA A 387 -23.37 3.63 9.59
CA ALA A 387 -22.57 3.82 10.81
C ALA A 387 -22.19 2.49 11.46
N ILE A 388 -23.05 1.47 11.41
CA ILE A 388 -22.78 0.15 11.99
C ILE A 388 -21.63 -0.54 11.24
N GLY A 389 -21.50 -0.36 9.93
CA GLY A 389 -20.39 -0.88 9.15
C GLY A 389 -19.01 -0.37 9.64
N PHE A 390 -18.98 0.85 10.18
CA PHE A 390 -17.75 1.46 10.72
C PHE A 390 -17.28 0.88 12.07
N VAL A 391 -18.02 -0.08 12.66
CA VAL A 391 -17.51 -0.91 13.77
C VAL A 391 -16.29 -1.73 13.34
N VAL A 392 -16.21 -2.13 12.06
CA VAL A 392 -15.08 -2.90 11.54
C VAL A 392 -13.76 -2.12 11.61
N PRO A 393 -13.64 -0.88 11.09
CA PRO A 393 -12.45 -0.08 11.28
C PRO A 393 -12.19 0.27 12.76
N LEU A 394 -13.21 0.51 13.56
CA LEU A 394 -13.04 0.73 15.00
C LEU A 394 -12.29 -0.44 15.66
N LEU A 395 -12.74 -1.67 15.44
CA LEU A 395 -12.10 -2.87 15.98
C LEU A 395 -10.69 -3.06 15.39
N SER A 396 -10.51 -2.73 14.12
CA SER A 396 -9.21 -2.79 13.43
C SER A 396 -8.21 -1.83 14.06
N PHE A 397 -8.58 -0.57 14.31
CA PHE A 397 -7.68 0.41 14.94
C PHE A 397 -7.42 0.10 16.41
N LEU A 398 -8.37 -0.48 17.14
CA LEU A 398 -8.13 -1.00 18.50
C LEU A 398 -7.10 -2.14 18.49
N TYR A 399 -7.14 -3.03 17.49
CA TYR A 399 -6.12 -4.07 17.35
C TYR A 399 -4.74 -3.47 17.00
N ILE A 400 -4.68 -2.48 16.12
CA ILE A 400 -3.44 -1.77 15.76
C ILE A 400 -2.87 -1.05 16.99
N LEU A 401 -3.72 -0.43 17.82
CA LEU A 401 -3.34 0.16 19.09
C LEU A 401 -2.72 -0.89 20.04
N TYR A 402 -3.35 -2.06 20.18
CA TYR A 402 -2.80 -3.17 20.95
C TYR A 402 -1.43 -3.60 20.42
N PHE A 403 -1.27 -3.75 19.10
CA PHE A 403 0.01 -4.06 18.46
C PHE A 403 1.08 -3.02 18.81
N ALA A 404 0.79 -1.73 18.62
CA ALA A 404 1.71 -0.63 18.89
C ALA A 404 2.17 -0.56 20.35
N LEU A 405 1.24 -0.79 21.31
CA LEU A 405 1.55 -0.85 22.73
C LEU A 405 2.48 -2.01 23.10
N ARG A 406 2.38 -3.13 22.37
CA ARG A 406 3.28 -4.28 22.58
C ARG A 406 4.68 -4.07 22.01
N CYS A 407 4.81 -3.24 20.96
CA CYS A 407 6.11 -2.84 20.40
C CYS A 407 6.88 -1.86 21.29
N LYS A 408 6.19 -1.11 22.17
CA LYS A 408 6.82 -0.15 23.10
C LYS A 408 7.68 -0.78 24.22
N LYS A 409 7.54 -2.07 24.47
CA LYS A 409 8.20 -2.76 25.60
C LYS A 409 9.64 -3.22 25.29
N LYS A 410 10.22 -2.76 24.21
CA LYS A 410 11.64 -2.87 23.90
C LYS A 410 12.20 -1.42 23.86
#